data_516a2d44ac92c32d15e899beabff1189
#
_entry.id   516a2d44ac92c32d15e899beabff1189
#
_cell.length_a   1.000
_cell.length_b   1.000
_cell.length_c   1.000
_cell.angle_alpha   90.00
_cell.angle_beta   90.00
_cell.angle_gamma   90.00
#
_symmetry.space_group_name_H-M   'P 1'
#
loop_
_entity.id
_entity.type
_entity.pdbx_description
1 polymer ?
#
loop_
_entity_poly.entity_id
_entity_poly.type
_entity_poly.pdbx_seq_one_letter_code
_entity_poly.pdbx_strand_id
1 'polypeptide(L)'
;LGAEINILDGKGNIDADEELMKRLDIRIAGIHSLCYTHGTKEENTHGMVQAIRHPYIQIISHPGDGTALLDFEPMVLASKECGTLLEINNSSLKPTRNKVDARDNNLEILRLCKRYEVPVILGSDAHISFDIANYEHLYALLQETEFPEELIVNRSVELFKKHLKKI
;
A
#
# COMPACT_ATOMS: atom_id res chain seq x y z
N LEU A 1 -14.58 11.95 1.03
CA LEU A 1 -13.49 12.34 0.15
C LEU A 1 -12.23 11.59 0.51
N GLY A 2 -11.41 11.21 -0.50
CA GLY A 2 -10.10 10.60 -0.30
C GLY A 2 -9.03 11.33 -1.09
N ALA A 3 -7.77 11.16 -0.65
CA ALA A 3 -6.62 11.63 -1.39
C ALA A 3 -5.48 10.62 -1.29
N GLU A 4 -4.73 10.51 -2.38
CA GLU A 4 -3.43 9.87 -2.40
C GLU A 4 -2.36 10.95 -2.24
N ILE A 5 -1.52 10.77 -1.24
CA ILE A 5 -0.54 11.71 -0.71
C ILE A 5 0.85 11.17 -1.05
N ASN A 6 1.79 12.04 -1.43
CA ASN A 6 3.14 11.61 -1.72
C ASN A 6 3.98 11.49 -0.44
N ILE A 7 4.69 10.36 -0.30
CA ILE A 7 5.85 10.25 0.58
C ILE A 7 7.02 10.90 -0.16
N LEU A 8 7.76 11.81 0.49
CA LEU A 8 8.74 12.66 -0.18
C LEU A 8 10.18 12.18 -0.04
N ASP A 9 10.49 11.48 1.04
CA ASP A 9 11.88 11.10 1.36
C ASP A 9 11.98 9.94 2.36
N GLY A 10 13.22 9.51 2.62
CA GLY A 10 13.55 8.49 3.60
C GLY A 10 13.30 8.85 5.07
N LYS A 11 12.80 10.05 5.37
CA LYS A 11 12.36 10.43 6.72
C LYS A 11 10.84 10.24 6.91
N GLY A 12 10.13 9.95 5.81
CA GLY A 12 8.68 9.78 5.82
C GLY A 12 7.90 11.09 5.80
N ASN A 13 8.54 12.18 5.34
CA ASN A 13 7.84 13.43 5.08
C ASN A 13 6.78 13.22 4.00
N ILE A 14 5.64 13.89 4.13
CA ILE A 14 4.52 13.82 3.19
C ILE A 14 4.14 15.22 2.70
N ASP A 15 3.47 15.30 1.54
CA ASP A 15 3.07 16.56 0.89
C ASP A 15 1.68 17.07 1.29
N ALA A 16 1.14 16.60 2.40
CA ALA A 16 -0.14 17.05 2.95
C ALA A 16 0.02 17.54 4.39
N ASP A 17 -0.59 18.66 4.71
CA ASP A 17 -0.65 19.16 6.08
C ASP A 17 -1.76 18.49 6.90
N GLU A 18 -1.67 18.66 8.21
CA GLU A 18 -2.62 18.05 9.15
C GLU A 18 -4.06 18.59 8.98
N GLU A 19 -4.19 19.86 8.60
CA GLU A 19 -5.50 20.50 8.40
C GLU A 19 -6.23 19.88 7.22
N LEU A 20 -5.54 19.68 6.09
CA LEU A 20 -6.08 18.98 4.93
C LEU A 20 -6.46 17.53 5.32
N MET A 21 -5.56 16.83 6.00
CA MET A 21 -5.79 15.42 6.33
C MET A 21 -6.99 15.19 7.25
N LYS A 22 -7.27 16.10 8.17
CA LYS A 22 -8.48 16.06 9.03
C LYS A 22 -9.79 16.19 8.26
N ARG A 23 -9.77 16.76 7.07
CA ARG A 23 -10.95 16.96 6.22
C ARG A 23 -11.25 15.80 5.27
N LEU A 24 -10.35 14.82 5.20
CA LEU A 24 -10.49 13.67 4.33
C LEU A 24 -11.04 12.46 5.10
N ASP A 25 -11.91 11.68 4.45
CA ASP A 25 -12.41 10.42 4.99
C ASP A 25 -11.36 9.30 4.83
N ILE A 26 -10.62 9.30 3.71
CA ILE A 26 -9.60 8.30 3.40
C ILE A 26 -8.30 9.00 2.97
N ARG A 27 -7.20 8.58 3.57
CA ARG A 27 -5.85 9.08 3.31
C ARG A 27 -4.94 7.92 2.97
N ILE A 28 -4.50 7.94 1.72
CA ILE A 28 -3.60 6.95 1.13
C ILE A 28 -2.25 7.64 0.97
N ALA A 29 -1.15 6.96 1.22
CA ALA A 29 0.18 7.49 0.96
C ALA A 29 1.01 6.52 0.13
N GLY A 30 1.78 7.03 -0.81
CA GLY A 30 2.61 6.22 -1.69
C GLY A 30 3.92 6.90 -2.10
N ILE A 31 4.85 6.11 -2.58
CA ILE A 31 6.09 6.59 -3.20
C ILE A 31 5.87 6.72 -4.71
N HIS A 32 6.05 7.92 -5.22
CA HIS A 32 5.97 8.22 -6.64
C HIS A 32 7.30 8.77 -7.14
N SER A 33 7.84 8.21 -8.23
CA SER A 33 9.19 8.50 -8.73
C SER A 33 9.49 9.98 -8.96
N LEU A 34 8.48 10.77 -9.33
CA LEU A 34 8.63 12.22 -9.59
C LEU A 34 8.64 13.07 -8.32
N CYS A 35 8.14 12.52 -7.20
CA CYS A 35 7.97 13.27 -5.94
C CYS A 35 8.92 12.79 -4.85
N TYR A 36 9.53 11.61 -5.01
CA TYR A 36 10.32 10.96 -3.98
C TYR A 36 11.82 11.17 -4.16
N THR A 37 12.51 11.58 -3.10
CA THR A 37 13.97 11.61 -3.05
C THR A 37 14.49 10.24 -2.64
N HIS A 38 15.00 9.48 -3.62
CA HIS A 38 15.50 8.13 -3.41
C HIS A 38 16.78 8.11 -2.55
N GLY A 39 16.80 7.22 -1.57
CA GLY A 39 17.95 6.89 -0.73
C GLY A 39 18.38 5.44 -0.89
N THR A 40 19.15 4.94 0.07
CA THR A 40 19.45 3.50 0.19
C THR A 40 18.19 2.70 0.51
N LYS A 41 18.27 1.37 0.40
CA LYS A 41 17.15 0.47 0.78
C LYS A 41 16.71 0.74 2.22
N GLU A 42 17.65 0.93 3.13
CA GLU A 42 17.41 1.18 4.55
C GLU A 42 16.70 2.53 4.76
N GLU A 43 17.17 3.60 4.08
CA GLU A 43 16.57 4.93 4.18
C GLU A 43 15.14 4.93 3.60
N ASN A 44 14.95 4.31 2.43
CA ASN A 44 13.63 4.19 1.81
C ASN A 44 12.67 3.40 2.71
N THR A 45 13.13 2.27 3.27
CA THR A 45 12.33 1.46 4.21
C THR A 45 11.97 2.24 5.46
N HIS A 46 12.93 3.01 6.01
CA HIS A 46 12.66 3.87 7.16
C HIS A 46 11.56 4.89 6.85
N GLY A 47 11.66 5.61 5.74
CA GLY A 47 10.65 6.59 5.32
C GLY A 47 9.27 5.97 5.15
N MET A 48 9.20 4.79 4.53
CA MET A 48 7.95 4.04 4.37
C MET A 48 7.36 3.63 5.74
N VAL A 49 8.17 3.13 6.65
CA VAL A 49 7.74 2.77 8.01
C VAL A 49 7.22 3.99 8.78
N GLN A 50 7.87 5.17 8.64
CA GLN A 50 7.36 6.41 9.24
C GLN A 50 5.99 6.81 8.66
N ALA A 51 5.80 6.68 7.35
CA ALA A 51 4.51 6.94 6.72
C ALA A 51 3.42 5.95 7.18
N ILE A 52 3.75 4.65 7.33
CA ILE A 52 2.85 3.64 7.90
C ILE A 52 2.42 4.02 9.33
N ARG A 53 3.35 4.53 10.15
CA ARG A 53 3.10 4.95 11.53
C ARG A 53 2.43 6.31 11.67
N HIS A 54 2.28 7.03 10.58
CA HIS A 54 1.66 8.35 10.59
C HIS A 54 0.19 8.26 11.05
N PRO A 55 -0.26 9.07 12.03
CA PRO A 55 -1.57 8.89 12.67
C PRO A 55 -2.74 9.03 11.71
N TYR A 56 -2.58 9.81 10.63
CA TYR A 56 -3.64 10.07 9.66
C TYR A 56 -3.64 9.10 8.47
N ILE A 57 -2.53 8.44 8.13
CA ILE A 57 -2.46 7.54 6.99
C ILE A 57 -3.15 6.21 7.31
N GLN A 58 -4.02 5.78 6.41
CA GLN A 58 -4.83 4.55 6.56
C GLN A 58 -4.39 3.44 5.62
N ILE A 59 -3.85 3.82 4.46
CA ILE A 59 -3.46 2.88 3.41
C ILE A 59 -2.12 3.34 2.83
N ILE A 60 -1.23 2.41 2.58
CA ILE A 60 -0.05 2.61 1.72
C ILE A 60 -0.37 2.06 0.34
N SER A 61 -0.32 2.93 -0.68
CA SER A 61 -0.53 2.54 -2.06
C SER A 61 0.70 1.84 -2.65
N HIS A 62 0.46 0.85 -3.48
CA HIS A 62 1.41 0.12 -4.33
C HIS A 62 2.85 -0.06 -3.79
N PRO A 63 3.08 -0.46 -2.52
CA PRO A 63 4.43 -0.52 -1.94
C PRO A 63 5.33 -1.55 -2.64
N GLY A 64 4.75 -2.52 -3.33
CA GLY A 64 5.44 -3.55 -4.09
C GLY A 64 5.71 -3.21 -5.56
N ASP A 65 5.47 -1.98 -6.02
CA ASP A 65 5.56 -1.62 -7.44
C ASP A 65 7.00 -1.49 -7.98
N GLY A 66 8.01 -1.55 -7.11
CA GLY A 66 9.43 -1.43 -7.48
C GLY A 66 9.91 0.00 -7.69
N THR A 67 9.09 1.01 -7.40
CA THR A 67 9.50 2.43 -7.52
C THR A 67 10.66 2.76 -6.56
N ALA A 68 10.69 2.18 -5.37
CA ALA A 68 11.82 2.28 -4.45
C ALA A 68 12.26 0.89 -3.96
N LEU A 69 13.55 0.73 -3.69
CA LEU A 69 14.05 -0.48 -3.03
C LEU A 69 13.62 -0.45 -1.57
N LEU A 70 12.87 -1.46 -1.14
CA LEU A 70 12.30 -1.56 0.20
C LEU A 70 12.58 -2.93 0.83
N ASP A 71 12.67 -2.97 2.14
CA ASP A 71 12.56 -4.20 2.94
C ASP A 71 11.12 -4.33 3.44
N PHE A 72 10.44 -5.39 3.02
CA PHE A 72 9.01 -5.52 3.26
C PHE A 72 8.67 -6.02 4.67
N GLU A 73 9.56 -6.76 5.33
CA GLU A 73 9.26 -7.29 6.67
C GLU A 73 9.06 -6.18 7.72
N PRO A 74 9.93 -5.15 7.84
CA PRO A 74 9.69 -4.02 8.73
C PRO A 74 8.40 -3.26 8.44
N MET A 75 8.02 -3.15 7.15
CA MET A 75 6.79 -2.49 6.73
C MET A 75 5.54 -3.28 7.18
N VAL A 76 5.55 -4.61 6.97
CA VAL A 76 4.44 -5.50 7.39
C VAL A 76 4.29 -5.48 8.91
N LEU A 77 5.39 -5.50 9.66
CA LEU A 77 5.35 -5.41 11.12
C LEU A 77 4.81 -4.06 11.60
N ALA A 78 5.23 -2.95 10.99
CA ALA A 78 4.68 -1.62 11.30
C ALA A 78 3.18 -1.53 10.95
N SER A 79 2.76 -2.10 9.82
CA SER A 79 1.35 -2.23 9.43
C SER A 79 0.54 -2.99 10.49
N LYS A 80 1.07 -4.10 11.01
CA LYS A 80 0.46 -4.86 12.09
C LYS A 80 0.26 -4.03 13.36
N GLU A 81 1.28 -3.26 13.74
CA GLU A 81 1.26 -2.41 14.93
C GLU A 81 0.24 -1.26 14.83
N CYS A 82 0.18 -0.62 13.67
CA CYS A 82 -0.57 0.63 13.47
C CYS A 82 -1.96 0.43 12.86
N GLY A 83 -2.23 -0.73 12.27
CA GLY A 83 -3.46 -1.01 11.53
C GLY A 83 -3.55 -0.26 10.19
N THR A 84 -2.44 0.31 9.69
CA THR A 84 -2.36 0.90 8.36
C THR A 84 -2.30 -0.23 7.32
N LEU A 85 -3.19 -0.20 6.32
CA LEU A 85 -3.29 -1.26 5.33
C LEU A 85 -2.19 -1.12 4.26
N LEU A 86 -1.66 -2.24 3.79
CA LEU A 86 -0.81 -2.30 2.61
C LEU A 86 -1.64 -2.69 1.39
N GLU A 87 -1.52 -1.93 0.32
CA GLU A 87 -2.21 -2.23 -0.93
C GLU A 87 -1.45 -3.28 -1.73
N ILE A 88 -2.19 -4.27 -2.24
CA ILE A 88 -1.74 -5.13 -3.34
C ILE A 88 -2.38 -4.56 -4.61
N ASN A 89 -1.53 -3.98 -5.47
CA ASN A 89 -1.97 -3.12 -6.56
C ASN A 89 -2.00 -3.86 -7.90
N ASN A 90 -3.19 -3.95 -8.52
CA ASN A 90 -3.37 -4.62 -9.80
C ASN A 90 -2.68 -3.91 -10.97
N SER A 91 -2.68 -2.57 -10.95
CA SER A 91 -2.08 -1.77 -12.04
C SER A 91 -0.57 -1.97 -12.14
N SER A 92 0.12 -2.16 -11.01
CA SER A 92 1.56 -2.42 -10.97
C SER A 92 1.96 -3.74 -11.64
N LEU A 93 1.03 -4.68 -11.75
CA LEU A 93 1.25 -6.01 -12.35
C LEU A 93 0.97 -6.05 -13.85
N LYS A 94 0.41 -4.96 -14.43
CA LYS A 94 0.13 -4.90 -15.85
C LYS A 94 1.44 -4.90 -16.66
N PRO A 95 1.59 -5.75 -17.70
CA PRO A 95 2.79 -5.77 -18.55
C PRO A 95 3.13 -4.41 -19.16
N THR A 96 2.11 -3.58 -19.41
CA THR A 96 2.26 -2.25 -20.01
C THR A 96 2.93 -1.24 -19.06
N ARG A 97 2.97 -1.50 -17.76
CA ARG A 97 3.62 -0.61 -16.76
C ARG A 97 5.12 -0.85 -16.67
N ASN A 98 5.64 -1.95 -17.24
CA ASN A 98 7.05 -2.34 -17.24
C ASN A 98 7.72 -2.31 -15.83
N LYS A 99 6.97 -2.67 -14.81
CA LYS A 99 7.41 -2.77 -13.40
C LYS A 99 7.98 -4.18 -13.17
N VAL A 100 9.27 -4.37 -13.48
CA VAL A 100 9.92 -5.71 -13.57
C VAL A 100 9.79 -6.48 -12.24
N ASP A 101 10.00 -5.83 -11.11
CA ASP A 101 10.04 -6.49 -9.79
C ASP A 101 8.67 -6.53 -9.10
N ALA A 102 7.64 -5.91 -9.69
CA ALA A 102 6.35 -5.74 -9.01
C ALA A 102 5.70 -7.08 -8.62
N ARG A 103 5.83 -8.11 -9.46
CA ARG A 103 5.26 -9.42 -9.17
C ARG A 103 5.92 -10.06 -7.94
N ASP A 104 7.23 -10.13 -7.92
CA ASP A 104 7.99 -10.81 -6.86
C ASP A 104 7.87 -10.05 -5.53
N ASN A 105 7.90 -8.71 -5.59
CA ASN A 105 7.67 -7.85 -4.44
C ASN A 105 6.28 -8.07 -3.82
N ASN A 106 5.22 -8.09 -4.63
CA ASN A 106 3.87 -8.31 -4.13
C ASN A 106 3.67 -9.74 -3.60
N LEU A 107 4.34 -10.75 -4.18
CA LEU A 107 4.35 -12.11 -3.62
C LEU A 107 5.03 -12.14 -2.24
N GLU A 108 6.15 -11.44 -2.07
CA GLU A 108 6.83 -11.34 -0.79
C GLU A 108 5.96 -10.64 0.26
N ILE A 109 5.35 -9.50 -0.08
CA ILE A 109 4.40 -8.79 0.80
C ILE A 109 3.25 -9.71 1.21
N LEU A 110 2.63 -10.42 0.28
CA LEU A 110 1.53 -11.35 0.58
C LEU A 110 1.98 -12.49 1.51
N ARG A 111 3.15 -13.10 1.26
CA ARG A 111 3.70 -14.17 2.14
C ARG A 111 3.97 -13.67 3.56
N LEU A 112 4.52 -12.46 3.69
CA LEU A 112 4.76 -11.84 4.98
C LEU A 112 3.45 -11.48 5.69
N CYS A 113 2.49 -10.88 4.96
CA CYS A 113 1.18 -10.56 5.51
C CYS A 113 0.43 -11.82 5.96
N LYS A 114 0.47 -12.92 5.19
CA LYS A 114 -0.06 -14.22 5.60
C LYS A 114 0.62 -14.74 6.87
N ARG A 115 1.96 -14.75 6.89
CA ARG A 115 2.76 -15.22 8.03
C ARG A 115 2.46 -14.48 9.32
N TYR A 116 2.28 -13.16 9.24
CA TYR A 116 2.05 -12.30 10.40
C TYR A 116 0.57 -11.99 10.65
N GLU A 117 -0.36 -12.58 9.86
CA GLU A 117 -1.80 -12.34 9.93
C GLU A 117 -2.15 -10.85 9.82
N VAL A 118 -1.52 -10.16 8.85
CA VAL A 118 -1.73 -8.74 8.57
C VAL A 118 -2.72 -8.57 7.44
N PRO A 119 -3.83 -7.83 7.64
CA PRO A 119 -4.80 -7.58 6.59
C PRO A 119 -4.21 -6.69 5.48
N VAL A 120 -4.66 -6.95 4.24
CA VAL A 120 -4.32 -6.16 3.05
C VAL A 120 -5.56 -5.58 2.40
N ILE A 121 -5.35 -4.58 1.54
CA ILE A 121 -6.39 -4.07 0.64
C ILE A 121 -5.98 -4.32 -0.82
N LEU A 122 -6.93 -4.74 -1.66
CA LEU A 122 -6.70 -4.88 -3.09
C LEU A 122 -7.07 -3.58 -3.80
N GLY A 123 -6.17 -3.07 -4.64
CA GLY A 123 -6.39 -1.86 -5.42
C GLY A 123 -6.32 -2.09 -6.92
N SER A 124 -7.19 -1.43 -7.68
CA SER A 124 -7.14 -1.42 -9.13
C SER A 124 -6.28 -0.29 -9.70
N ASP A 125 -6.08 0.78 -8.93
CA ASP A 125 -5.39 1.99 -9.35
C ASP A 125 -5.90 2.47 -10.73
N ALA A 126 -7.24 2.60 -10.81
CA ALA A 126 -7.94 2.87 -12.05
C ALA A 126 -7.77 4.33 -12.48
N HIS A 127 -7.23 4.55 -13.69
CA HIS A 127 -7.13 5.86 -14.32
C HIS A 127 -8.19 6.06 -15.42
N ILE A 128 -8.91 4.99 -15.77
CA ILE A 128 -10.04 4.97 -16.71
C ILE A 128 -11.16 4.11 -16.14
N SER A 129 -12.39 4.35 -16.57
CA SER A 129 -13.57 3.67 -16.04
C SER A 129 -13.55 2.15 -16.17
N PHE A 130 -12.93 1.61 -17.21
CA PHE A 130 -12.82 0.17 -17.45
C PHE A 130 -11.88 -0.55 -16.49
N ASP A 131 -11.00 0.19 -15.80
CA ASP A 131 -10.07 -0.39 -14.82
C ASP A 131 -10.64 -0.39 -13.39
N ILE A 132 -11.78 0.26 -13.16
CA ILE A 132 -12.40 0.28 -11.83
C ILE A 132 -12.76 -1.13 -11.39
N ALA A 133 -12.26 -1.51 -10.20
CA ALA A 133 -12.43 -2.85 -9.62
C ALA A 133 -11.88 -3.99 -10.52
N ASN A 134 -10.92 -3.70 -11.37
CA ASN A 134 -10.20 -4.74 -12.13
C ASN A 134 -9.09 -5.31 -11.25
N TYR A 135 -9.18 -6.60 -10.92
CA TYR A 135 -8.22 -7.36 -10.08
C TYR A 135 -7.64 -8.56 -10.82
N GLU A 136 -7.72 -8.60 -12.17
CA GLU A 136 -7.36 -9.74 -12.99
C GLU A 136 -5.96 -10.27 -12.68
N HIS A 137 -4.97 -9.38 -12.56
CA HIS A 137 -3.58 -9.77 -12.32
C HIS A 137 -3.31 -10.19 -10.87
N LEU A 138 -4.16 -9.80 -9.91
CA LEU A 138 -3.99 -10.17 -8.50
C LEU A 138 -4.38 -11.61 -8.20
N TYR A 139 -5.34 -12.17 -8.92
CA TYR A 139 -5.85 -13.53 -8.65
C TYR A 139 -4.76 -14.58 -8.67
N ALA A 140 -3.83 -14.50 -9.62
CA ALA A 140 -2.72 -15.43 -9.71
C ALA A 140 -1.81 -15.37 -8.48
N LEU A 141 -1.55 -14.17 -7.93
CA LEU A 141 -0.72 -13.98 -6.75
C LEU A 141 -1.42 -14.50 -5.48
N LEU A 142 -2.71 -14.21 -5.35
CA LEU A 142 -3.52 -14.69 -4.22
C LEU A 142 -3.59 -16.22 -4.19
N GLN A 143 -3.77 -16.86 -5.37
CA GLN A 143 -3.75 -18.31 -5.50
C GLN A 143 -2.39 -18.90 -5.19
N GLU A 144 -1.30 -18.35 -5.75
CA GLU A 144 0.06 -18.85 -5.53
C GLU A 144 0.47 -18.78 -4.05
N THR A 145 0.06 -17.74 -3.35
CA THR A 145 0.35 -17.56 -1.92
C THR A 145 -0.67 -18.26 -1.02
N GLU A 146 -1.76 -18.81 -1.59
CA GLU A 146 -2.92 -19.31 -0.81
C GLU A 146 -3.32 -18.26 0.24
N PHE A 147 -3.46 -16.99 -0.19
CA PHE A 147 -3.70 -15.88 0.72
C PHE A 147 -5.10 -15.99 1.34
N PRO A 148 -5.25 -15.91 2.68
CA PRO A 148 -6.53 -16.06 3.34
C PRO A 148 -7.50 -14.93 2.97
N GLU A 149 -8.70 -15.27 2.51
CA GLU A 149 -9.72 -14.28 2.10
C GLU A 149 -10.13 -13.39 3.27
N GLU A 150 -10.13 -13.89 4.49
CA GLU A 150 -10.45 -13.13 5.70
C GLU A 150 -9.49 -11.98 5.97
N LEU A 151 -8.27 -12.01 5.41
CA LEU A 151 -7.29 -10.93 5.50
C LEU A 151 -7.43 -9.89 4.38
N ILE A 152 -8.38 -10.04 3.45
CA ILE A 152 -8.68 -9.05 2.40
C ILE A 152 -9.78 -8.13 2.91
N VAL A 153 -9.45 -6.88 3.26
CA VAL A 153 -10.40 -5.99 3.96
C VAL A 153 -11.50 -5.46 3.07
N ASN A 154 -11.25 -5.24 1.79
CA ASN A 154 -12.26 -4.70 0.87
C ASN A 154 -13.15 -5.77 0.22
N ARG A 155 -13.14 -7.01 0.73
CA ARG A 155 -14.17 -8.02 0.42
C ARG A 155 -15.55 -7.64 0.98
N SER A 156 -15.61 -6.75 1.99
CA SER A 156 -16.86 -6.15 2.44
C SER A 156 -16.68 -4.69 2.89
N VAL A 157 -17.73 -3.89 2.70
CA VAL A 157 -17.74 -2.47 3.13
C VAL A 157 -17.63 -2.35 4.65
N GLU A 158 -18.29 -3.26 5.39
CA GLU A 158 -18.26 -3.27 6.85
C GLU A 158 -16.86 -3.57 7.39
N LEU A 159 -16.17 -4.54 6.78
CA LEU A 159 -14.81 -4.89 7.16
C LEU A 159 -13.85 -3.74 6.86
N PHE A 160 -13.94 -3.15 5.67
CA PHE A 160 -13.13 -1.98 5.30
C PHE A 160 -13.33 -0.81 6.27
N LYS A 161 -14.58 -0.46 6.58
CA LYS A 161 -14.88 0.64 7.52
C LYS A 161 -14.31 0.44 8.91
N LYS A 162 -14.15 -0.82 9.37
CA LYS A 162 -13.53 -1.11 10.67
C LYS A 162 -12.03 -0.76 10.69
N HIS A 163 -11.36 -0.76 9.54
CA HIS A 163 -9.94 -0.41 9.41
C HIS A 163 -9.71 1.08 9.17
N LEU A 164 -10.76 1.89 8.95
CA LEU A 164 -10.60 3.32 8.82
C LEU A 164 -10.29 3.93 10.21
N LYS A 165 -9.14 4.59 10.30
CA LYS A 165 -8.76 5.30 11.53
C LYS A 165 -9.76 6.43 11.77
N LYS A 166 -10.33 6.47 12.96
CA LYS A 166 -11.09 7.63 13.44
C LYS A 166 -10.09 8.69 13.90
N ILE A 167 -10.26 9.91 13.44
CA ILE A 167 -9.47 11.08 13.80
C ILE A 167 -10.31 11.95 14.74
#